data_c740357e6c778afce69c814a3d93bf93
#
_entry.id   c740357e6c778afce69c814a3d93bf93
#
_cell.length_a   1.000
_cell.length_b   1.000
_cell.length_c   1.000
_cell.angle_alpha   90.00
_cell.angle_beta   90.00
_cell.angle_gamma   90.00
#
_symmetry.space_group_name_H-M   'P 1'
#
loop_
_entity.id
_entity.type
_entity.pdbx_description
1 polymer ?
#
loop_
_entity_poly.entity_id
_entity_poly.type
_entity_poly.pdbx_seq_one_letter_code
_entity_poly.pdbx_strand_id
1 'polypeptide(L)'
;HLARLLAANADLARYKPVFDRLRAMRPHQLSDEMERFLHDSSVVGASAWNKLFDETMAGLMFTVAGEEEELNLEATLNLLTDPARAKREAAARALAEVFDRHIKLFARVHNTLAKEKEIQDRWRKMPTPQTARHLANHVEPEVVQALRDAVVAAYPKLSHRYYRLKAKWLGLEKLQVWDRNAPLPIETPKTVTWAEAQETVLGAYAAFAPDMADLARPFFEKGWIDAGVKPGKAPGAFAHPTVTTVHPYVMLNYLGKPRDVMTL
;
A
#
# COMPACT_ATOMS: atom_id res chain seq x y z
N HIS A 1 -3.84 32.41 22.50
CA HIS A 1 -2.92 33.24 21.71
C HIS A 1 -3.06 32.93 20.19
N LEU A 2 -2.95 31.70 19.74
CA LEU A 2 -3.03 31.30 18.32
C LEU A 2 -4.36 31.76 17.67
N ALA A 3 -5.51 31.49 18.30
CA ALA A 3 -6.80 31.89 17.75
C ALA A 3 -6.88 33.40 17.45
N ARG A 4 -6.30 34.25 18.34
CA ARG A 4 -6.23 35.70 18.14
C ARG A 4 -5.33 36.08 16.95
N LEU A 5 -4.18 35.39 16.78
CA LEU A 5 -3.28 35.62 15.65
C LEU A 5 -3.94 35.23 14.31
N LEU A 6 -4.62 34.08 14.29
CA LEU A 6 -5.35 33.62 13.09
C LEU A 6 -6.50 34.55 12.71
N ALA A 7 -7.20 35.13 13.71
CA ALA A 7 -8.27 36.10 13.46
C ALA A 7 -7.74 37.46 12.98
N ALA A 8 -6.52 37.83 13.36
CA ALA A 8 -5.90 39.10 13.04
C ALA A 8 -5.12 39.09 11.70
N ASN A 9 -4.85 37.94 11.11
CA ASN A 9 -4.01 37.81 9.92
C ASN A 9 -4.59 36.77 8.94
N ALA A 10 -5.09 37.23 7.80
CA ALA A 10 -5.73 36.40 6.77
C ALA A 10 -4.75 35.37 6.16
N ASP A 11 -3.48 35.74 5.99
CA ASP A 11 -2.45 34.83 5.46
C ASP A 11 -2.15 33.69 6.43
N LEU A 12 -2.17 33.94 7.73
CA LEU A 12 -2.04 32.89 8.75
C LEU A 12 -3.33 32.07 8.85
N ALA A 13 -4.50 32.67 8.67
CA ALA A 13 -5.78 31.97 8.80
C ALA A 13 -5.91 30.77 7.82
N ARG A 14 -5.33 30.86 6.64
CA ARG A 14 -5.30 29.77 5.66
C ARG A 14 -4.57 28.51 6.17
N TYR A 15 -3.65 28.67 7.13
CA TYR A 15 -2.94 27.55 7.74
C TYR A 15 -3.65 26.97 8.97
N LYS A 16 -4.85 27.47 9.31
CA LYS A 16 -5.63 26.95 10.45
C LYS A 16 -5.74 25.43 10.47
N PRO A 17 -6.02 24.73 9.36
CA PRO A 17 -6.09 23.25 9.37
C PRO A 17 -4.78 22.59 9.81
N VAL A 18 -3.61 23.16 9.41
CA VAL A 18 -2.29 22.65 9.81
C VAL A 18 -2.09 22.82 11.33
N PHE A 19 -2.45 23.98 11.86
CA PHE A 19 -2.36 24.23 13.29
C PHE A 19 -3.32 23.38 14.13
N ASP A 20 -4.53 23.16 13.64
CA ASP A 20 -5.51 22.29 14.30
C ASP A 20 -4.98 20.85 14.35
N ARG A 21 -4.37 20.37 13.27
CA ARG A 21 -3.70 19.07 13.17
C ARG A 21 -2.58 18.92 14.21
N LEU A 22 -1.66 19.88 14.27
CA LEU A 22 -0.56 19.86 15.23
C LEU A 22 -1.10 19.88 16.67
N ARG A 23 -2.16 20.62 16.92
CA ARG A 23 -2.77 20.72 18.26
C ARG A 23 -3.55 19.48 18.68
N ALA A 24 -4.10 18.73 17.73
CA ALA A 24 -4.78 17.47 18.03
C ALA A 24 -3.86 16.46 18.74
N MET A 25 -2.57 16.46 18.40
CA MET A 25 -1.56 15.60 19.04
C MET A 25 -1.07 16.12 20.41
N ARG A 26 -1.35 17.38 20.77
CA ARG A 26 -0.81 18.01 21.98
C ARG A 26 -1.13 17.26 23.28
N PRO A 27 -2.34 16.72 23.52
CA PRO A 27 -2.63 15.94 24.73
C PRO A 27 -1.80 14.66 24.87
N HIS A 28 -1.21 14.21 23.76
CA HIS A 28 -0.46 12.96 23.63
C HIS A 28 1.05 13.17 23.48
N GLN A 29 1.51 14.42 23.54
CA GLN A 29 2.93 14.73 23.55
C GLN A 29 3.55 14.42 24.91
N LEU A 30 4.77 13.92 24.89
CA LEU A 30 5.61 13.73 26.06
C LEU A 30 6.42 15.01 26.33
N SER A 31 7.32 14.97 27.34
CA SER A 31 8.26 16.07 27.53
C SER A 31 9.24 16.16 26.35
N ASP A 32 9.77 17.35 26.10
CA ASP A 32 10.73 17.57 24.99
C ASP A 32 11.95 16.64 25.07
N GLU A 33 12.40 16.32 26.27
CA GLU A 33 13.51 15.40 26.52
C GLU A 33 13.14 13.97 26.10
N MET A 34 11.95 13.51 26.48
CA MET A 34 11.45 12.19 26.09
C MET A 34 11.20 12.08 24.58
N GLU A 35 10.65 13.13 23.95
CA GLU A 35 10.45 13.14 22.51
C GLU A 35 11.78 13.06 21.75
N ARG A 36 12.81 13.79 22.19
CA ARG A 36 14.16 13.70 21.61
C ARG A 36 14.74 12.29 21.77
N PHE A 37 14.67 11.72 22.98
CA PHE A 37 15.17 10.37 23.22
C PHE A 37 14.47 9.33 22.32
N LEU A 38 13.13 9.39 22.21
CA LEU A 38 12.37 8.50 21.33
C LEU A 38 12.72 8.70 19.85
N HIS A 39 12.93 9.95 19.45
CA HIS A 39 13.37 10.25 18.08
C HIS A 39 14.76 9.66 17.80
N ASP A 40 15.73 9.90 18.64
CA ASP A 40 17.09 9.40 18.49
C ASP A 40 17.14 7.86 18.53
N SER A 41 16.37 7.23 19.40
CA SER A 41 16.30 5.78 19.53
C SER A 41 15.48 5.09 18.41
N SER A 42 14.69 5.83 17.64
CA SER A 42 13.81 5.29 16.60
C SER A 42 14.57 4.48 15.54
N VAL A 43 15.82 4.85 15.26
CA VAL A 43 16.67 4.18 14.27
C VAL A 43 17.06 2.74 14.65
N VAL A 44 17.08 2.43 15.95
CA VAL A 44 17.32 1.09 16.52
C VAL A 44 16.04 0.43 17.04
N GLY A 45 14.93 1.16 17.05
CA GLY A 45 13.58 0.69 17.40
C GLY A 45 12.79 0.24 16.16
N ALA A 46 11.57 0.75 15.99
CA ALA A 46 10.66 0.38 14.89
C ALA A 46 11.30 0.46 13.52
N SER A 47 12.14 1.48 13.27
CA SER A 47 12.81 1.63 11.96
C SER A 47 13.73 0.47 11.62
N ALA A 48 14.47 -0.06 12.60
CA ALA A 48 15.34 -1.23 12.38
C ALA A 48 14.54 -2.49 12.06
N TRP A 49 13.42 -2.71 12.77
CA TRP A 49 12.55 -3.87 12.54
C TRP A 49 11.82 -3.80 11.20
N ASN A 50 11.39 -2.60 10.79
CA ASN A 50 10.82 -2.39 9.46
C ASN A 50 11.85 -2.65 8.36
N LYS A 51 13.06 -2.11 8.49
CA LYS A 51 14.15 -2.38 7.53
C LYS A 51 14.48 -3.88 7.43
N LEU A 52 14.57 -4.58 8.57
CA LEU A 52 14.80 -6.03 8.58
C LEU A 52 13.69 -6.78 7.82
N PHE A 53 12.44 -6.38 8.00
CA PHE A 53 11.33 -6.95 7.24
C PHE A 53 11.45 -6.67 5.74
N ASP A 54 11.68 -5.42 5.36
CA ASP A 54 11.77 -4.99 3.97
C ASP A 54 12.94 -5.65 3.24
N GLU A 55 14.12 -5.70 3.86
CA GLU A 55 15.31 -6.37 3.33
C GLU A 55 15.08 -7.88 3.18
N THR A 56 14.45 -8.50 4.18
CA THR A 56 14.10 -9.92 4.12
C THR A 56 13.14 -10.18 2.95
N MET A 57 12.05 -9.43 2.86
CA MET A 57 11.05 -9.59 1.80
C MET A 57 11.63 -9.37 0.40
N ALA A 58 12.50 -8.37 0.23
CA ALA A 58 13.15 -8.07 -1.05
C ALA A 58 14.15 -9.16 -1.47
N GLY A 59 14.73 -9.87 -0.50
CA GLY A 59 15.68 -10.95 -0.75
C GLY A 59 15.06 -12.34 -0.94
N LEU A 60 13.73 -12.51 -0.71
CA LEU A 60 13.09 -13.81 -0.87
C LEU A 60 13.04 -14.25 -2.34
N MET A 61 13.40 -15.53 -2.55
CA MET A 61 13.27 -16.19 -3.84
C MET A 61 12.35 -17.41 -3.71
N PHE A 62 11.64 -17.73 -4.78
CA PHE A 62 10.57 -18.70 -4.80
C PHE A 62 10.78 -19.70 -5.93
N THR A 63 10.97 -20.97 -5.59
CA THR A 63 11.01 -22.07 -6.55
C THR A 63 9.57 -22.47 -6.90
N VAL A 64 9.09 -22.13 -8.07
CA VAL A 64 7.72 -22.40 -8.50
C VAL A 64 7.71 -23.59 -9.46
N ALA A 65 6.91 -24.63 -9.17
CA ALA A 65 6.82 -25.80 -10.02
C ALA A 65 6.38 -25.41 -11.46
N GLY A 66 7.18 -25.79 -12.44
CA GLY A 66 6.95 -25.49 -13.87
C GLY A 66 7.65 -24.24 -14.35
N GLU A 67 8.36 -23.50 -13.50
CA GLU A 67 9.28 -22.43 -13.88
C GLU A 67 10.73 -22.96 -13.82
N GLU A 68 11.59 -22.52 -14.74
CA GLU A 68 12.98 -22.98 -14.85
C GLU A 68 13.91 -22.31 -13.83
N GLU A 69 13.58 -21.06 -13.44
CA GLU A 69 14.38 -20.26 -12.53
C GLU A 69 13.60 -19.90 -11.26
N GLU A 70 14.32 -19.58 -10.19
CA GLU A 70 13.71 -18.98 -9.01
C GLU A 70 13.18 -17.58 -9.31
N LEU A 71 12.00 -17.31 -8.81
CA LEU A 71 11.33 -16.03 -9.02
C LEU A 71 11.43 -15.15 -7.76
N ASN A 72 11.49 -13.84 -7.94
CA ASN A 72 11.28 -12.89 -6.86
C ASN A 72 9.80 -12.83 -6.45
N LEU A 73 9.51 -12.13 -5.35
CA LEU A 73 8.16 -12.02 -4.82
C LEU A 73 7.15 -11.48 -5.86
N GLU A 74 7.49 -10.42 -6.58
CA GLU A 74 6.58 -9.77 -7.51
C GLU A 74 6.24 -10.66 -8.71
N ALA A 75 7.25 -11.32 -9.28
CA ALA A 75 7.05 -12.29 -10.36
C ALA A 75 6.18 -13.49 -9.90
N THR A 76 6.41 -13.98 -8.67
CA THR A 76 5.62 -15.07 -8.10
C THR A 76 4.16 -14.66 -7.86
N LEU A 77 3.93 -13.45 -7.30
CA LEU A 77 2.59 -12.89 -7.11
C LEU A 77 1.86 -12.69 -8.46
N ASN A 78 2.60 -12.33 -9.50
CA ASN A 78 2.06 -12.19 -10.85
C ASN A 78 1.45 -13.49 -11.37
N LEU A 79 2.07 -14.64 -11.09
CA LEU A 79 1.55 -15.95 -11.46
C LEU A 79 0.19 -16.29 -10.84
N LEU A 80 -0.18 -15.65 -9.70
CA LEU A 80 -1.53 -15.82 -9.11
C LEU A 80 -2.66 -15.26 -10.00
N THR A 81 -2.31 -14.58 -11.08
CA THR A 81 -3.25 -14.06 -12.07
C THR A 81 -3.13 -14.76 -13.43
N ASP A 82 -2.36 -15.85 -13.53
CA ASP A 82 -2.21 -16.64 -14.76
C ASP A 82 -3.54 -17.32 -15.12
N PRO A 83 -3.92 -17.42 -16.40
CA PRO A 83 -5.09 -18.18 -16.84
C PRO A 83 -5.04 -19.65 -16.41
N ALA A 84 -3.86 -20.27 -16.44
CA ALA A 84 -3.67 -21.66 -16.06
C ALA A 84 -3.76 -21.85 -14.54
N ARG A 85 -4.79 -22.57 -14.08
CA ARG A 85 -5.01 -22.82 -12.65
C ARG A 85 -3.84 -23.51 -11.96
N ALA A 86 -3.18 -24.46 -12.67
CA ALA A 86 -2.03 -25.17 -12.14
C ALA A 86 -0.85 -24.23 -11.80
N LYS A 87 -0.60 -23.21 -12.64
CA LYS A 87 0.43 -22.19 -12.37
C LYS A 87 0.07 -21.34 -11.16
N ARG A 88 -1.19 -20.91 -11.03
CA ARG A 88 -1.65 -20.17 -9.86
C ARG A 88 -1.48 -20.98 -8.57
N GLU A 89 -1.85 -22.27 -8.60
CA GLU A 89 -1.69 -23.15 -7.44
C GLU A 89 -0.20 -23.37 -7.10
N ALA A 90 0.65 -23.60 -8.09
CA ALA A 90 2.10 -23.76 -7.88
C ALA A 90 2.71 -22.50 -7.22
N ALA A 91 2.37 -21.31 -7.72
CA ALA A 91 2.81 -20.05 -7.15
C ALA A 91 2.33 -19.86 -5.71
N ALA A 92 1.04 -20.15 -5.43
CA ALA A 92 0.50 -20.04 -4.07
C ALA A 92 1.18 -20.99 -3.08
N ARG A 93 1.51 -22.20 -3.51
CA ARG A 93 2.24 -23.19 -2.69
C ARG A 93 3.68 -22.74 -2.43
N ALA A 94 4.38 -22.24 -3.45
CA ALA A 94 5.73 -21.70 -3.30
C ALA A 94 5.77 -20.52 -2.33
N LEU A 95 4.82 -19.58 -2.44
CA LEU A 95 4.66 -18.48 -1.49
C LEU A 95 4.46 -19.01 -0.04
N ALA A 96 3.53 -19.94 0.13
CA ALA A 96 3.22 -20.50 1.45
C ALA A 96 4.44 -21.19 2.07
N GLU A 97 5.19 -21.98 1.29
CA GLU A 97 6.38 -22.69 1.76
C GLU A 97 7.49 -21.73 2.20
N VAL A 98 7.79 -20.71 1.39
CA VAL A 98 8.85 -19.74 1.72
C VAL A 98 8.46 -18.92 2.94
N PHE A 99 7.22 -18.46 3.02
CA PHE A 99 6.75 -17.70 4.19
C PHE A 99 6.71 -18.54 5.46
N ASP A 100 6.33 -19.82 5.37
CA ASP A 100 6.35 -20.73 6.52
C ASP A 100 7.77 -20.95 7.06
N ARG A 101 8.75 -21.11 6.18
CA ARG A 101 10.17 -21.18 6.58
C ARG A 101 10.64 -19.93 7.36
N HIS A 102 10.08 -18.77 7.08
CA HIS A 102 10.42 -17.50 7.72
C HIS A 102 9.44 -17.07 8.82
N ILE A 103 8.43 -17.88 9.13
CA ILE A 103 7.34 -17.50 10.04
C ILE A 103 7.83 -17.03 11.42
N LYS A 104 8.90 -17.62 11.96
CA LYS A 104 9.47 -17.24 13.25
C LYS A 104 10.06 -15.84 13.23
N LEU A 105 10.72 -15.46 12.12
CA LEU A 105 11.24 -14.11 11.91
C LEU A 105 10.09 -13.11 11.81
N PHE A 106 9.13 -13.37 10.95
CA PHE A 106 7.98 -12.48 10.77
C PHE A 106 7.16 -12.30 12.04
N ALA A 107 6.94 -13.38 12.79
CA ALA A 107 6.28 -13.32 14.10
C ALA A 107 7.09 -12.47 15.10
N ARG A 108 8.42 -12.58 15.10
CA ARG A 108 9.29 -11.77 15.96
C ARG A 108 9.18 -10.29 15.60
N VAL A 109 9.31 -9.95 14.33
CA VAL A 109 9.19 -8.55 13.83
C VAL A 109 7.82 -7.98 14.24
N HIS A 110 6.74 -8.69 13.90
CA HIS A 110 5.37 -8.24 14.20
C HIS A 110 5.14 -8.04 15.70
N ASN A 111 5.52 -9.02 16.54
CA ASN A 111 5.33 -8.93 17.99
C ASN A 111 6.16 -7.81 18.63
N THR A 112 7.35 -7.54 18.11
CA THR A 112 8.22 -6.46 18.60
C THR A 112 7.62 -5.10 18.26
N LEU A 113 7.18 -4.89 17.02
CA LEU A 113 6.52 -3.65 16.59
C LEU A 113 5.20 -3.42 17.34
N ALA A 114 4.40 -4.46 17.52
CA ALA A 114 3.16 -4.37 18.30
C ALA A 114 3.43 -3.99 19.76
N LYS A 115 4.50 -4.54 20.35
CA LYS A 115 4.88 -4.21 21.73
C LYS A 115 5.45 -2.82 21.87
N GLU A 116 6.27 -2.37 20.94
CA GLU A 116 6.76 -1.00 20.92
C GLU A 116 5.60 0.00 20.81
N LYS A 117 4.66 -0.26 19.91
CA LYS A 117 3.45 0.55 19.77
C LYS A 117 2.64 0.60 21.06
N GLU A 118 2.41 -0.53 21.75
CA GLU A 118 1.71 -0.58 23.03
C GLU A 118 2.40 0.29 24.08
N ILE A 119 3.73 0.23 24.17
CA ILE A 119 4.51 1.04 25.11
C ILE A 119 4.31 2.52 24.78
N GLN A 120 4.46 2.93 23.53
CA GLN A 120 4.28 4.32 23.11
C GLN A 120 2.84 4.81 23.35
N ASP A 121 1.83 4.02 22.98
CA ASP A 121 0.41 4.37 23.22
C ASP A 121 0.12 4.58 24.71
N ARG A 122 0.65 3.74 25.57
CA ARG A 122 0.48 3.85 27.02
C ARG A 122 1.14 5.12 27.59
N TRP A 123 2.38 5.41 27.19
CA TRP A 123 3.08 6.62 27.61
C TRP A 123 2.39 7.88 27.10
N ARG A 124 1.90 7.85 25.86
CA ARG A 124 1.18 8.95 25.23
C ARG A 124 -0.29 9.05 25.66
N LYS A 125 -0.75 8.16 26.53
CA LYS A 125 -2.15 8.09 27.01
C LYS A 125 -3.15 8.00 25.85
N MET A 126 -2.85 7.18 24.85
CA MET A 126 -3.79 6.89 23.77
C MET A 126 -4.93 6.03 24.30
N PRO A 127 -6.21 6.42 24.16
CA PRO A 127 -7.36 5.67 24.67
C PRO A 127 -7.51 4.29 24.05
N THR A 128 -7.18 4.14 22.76
CA THR A 128 -7.27 2.88 22.03
C THR A 128 -6.06 2.73 21.08
N PRO A 129 -5.72 1.50 20.65
CA PRO A 129 -4.66 1.28 19.67
C PRO A 129 -4.85 2.02 18.34
N GLN A 130 -6.09 2.38 17.98
CA GLN A 130 -6.43 3.08 16.75
C GLN A 130 -6.32 4.60 16.88
N THR A 131 -6.31 5.14 18.09
CA THR A 131 -6.37 6.60 18.34
C THR A 131 -5.30 7.38 17.58
N ALA A 132 -4.04 6.92 17.62
CA ALA A 132 -2.95 7.58 16.89
C ALA A 132 -3.22 7.64 15.37
N ARG A 133 -3.82 6.60 14.80
CA ARG A 133 -4.20 6.57 13.40
C ARG A 133 -5.37 7.48 13.07
N HIS A 134 -6.37 7.53 13.95
CA HIS A 134 -7.50 8.46 13.78
C HIS A 134 -7.03 9.91 13.78
N LEU A 135 -6.14 10.28 14.72
CA LEU A 135 -5.54 11.61 14.78
C LEU A 135 -4.71 11.93 13.52
N ALA A 136 -3.90 10.97 13.06
CA ALA A 136 -3.08 11.14 11.85
C ALA A 136 -3.93 11.30 10.58
N ASN A 137 -5.07 10.61 10.51
CA ASN A 137 -6.00 10.65 9.37
C ASN A 137 -7.04 11.77 9.48
N HIS A 138 -7.07 12.53 10.58
CA HIS A 138 -8.09 13.56 10.85
C HIS A 138 -9.52 13.04 10.72
N VAL A 139 -9.80 11.88 11.30
CA VAL A 139 -11.09 11.22 11.24
C VAL A 139 -11.57 10.87 12.64
N GLU A 140 -12.86 11.08 12.89
CA GLU A 140 -13.49 10.71 14.15
C GLU A 140 -13.65 9.18 14.23
N PRO A 141 -13.49 8.58 15.45
CA PRO A 141 -13.65 7.13 15.65
C PRO A 141 -15.00 6.59 15.17
N GLU A 142 -16.08 7.37 15.33
CA GLU A 142 -17.44 7.00 14.94
C GLU A 142 -17.57 6.86 13.41
N VAL A 143 -16.88 7.68 12.64
CA VAL A 143 -16.83 7.59 11.16
C VAL A 143 -16.17 6.30 10.74
N VAL A 144 -15.04 5.95 11.36
CA VAL A 144 -14.33 4.69 11.08
C VAL A 144 -15.17 3.50 11.47
N GLN A 145 -15.86 3.56 12.62
CA GLN A 145 -16.76 2.49 13.05
C GLN A 145 -17.93 2.33 12.10
N ALA A 146 -18.57 3.42 11.67
CA ALA A 146 -19.67 3.39 10.71
C ALA A 146 -19.23 2.80 9.36
N LEU A 147 -18.04 3.17 8.86
CA LEU A 147 -17.46 2.60 7.65
C LEU A 147 -17.27 1.08 7.80
N ARG A 148 -16.64 0.64 8.90
CA ARG A 148 -16.43 -0.77 9.19
C ARG A 148 -17.75 -1.55 9.19
N ASP A 149 -18.75 -1.04 9.89
CA ASP A 149 -20.02 -1.73 10.03
C ASP A 149 -20.79 -1.81 8.69
N ALA A 150 -20.75 -0.74 7.89
CA ALA A 150 -21.29 -0.74 6.53
C ALA A 150 -20.61 -1.76 5.62
N VAL A 151 -19.26 -1.83 5.66
CA VAL A 151 -18.47 -2.78 4.86
C VAL A 151 -18.78 -4.22 5.28
N VAL A 152 -18.81 -4.51 6.58
CA VAL A 152 -19.10 -5.86 7.09
C VAL A 152 -20.52 -6.29 6.71
N ALA A 153 -21.50 -5.39 6.85
CA ALA A 153 -22.88 -5.66 6.44
C ALA A 153 -23.05 -5.87 4.93
N ALA A 154 -22.14 -5.31 4.12
CA ALA A 154 -22.16 -5.47 2.67
C ALA A 154 -21.52 -6.80 2.18
N TYR A 155 -20.67 -7.47 2.97
CA TYR A 155 -19.96 -8.69 2.54
C TYR A 155 -20.89 -9.75 1.93
N PRO A 156 -22.03 -10.14 2.51
CA PRO A 156 -22.88 -11.18 1.93
C PRO A 156 -23.45 -10.79 0.56
N LYS A 157 -23.74 -9.50 0.36
CA LYS A 157 -24.35 -8.97 -0.86
C LYS A 157 -23.33 -8.70 -1.97
N LEU A 158 -22.10 -8.39 -1.63
CA LEU A 158 -21.04 -8.01 -2.57
C LEU A 158 -20.00 -9.12 -2.71
N SER A 159 -19.02 -9.18 -1.81
CA SER A 159 -17.85 -10.06 -1.97
C SER A 159 -18.19 -11.54 -1.95
N HIS A 160 -19.07 -12.00 -1.01
CA HIS A 160 -19.48 -13.41 -0.97
C HIS A 160 -20.29 -13.80 -2.20
N ARG A 161 -21.16 -12.90 -2.68
CA ARG A 161 -21.91 -13.11 -3.91
C ARG A 161 -20.98 -13.18 -5.11
N TYR A 162 -20.04 -12.24 -5.21
CA TYR A 162 -19.07 -12.22 -6.31
C TYR A 162 -18.24 -13.50 -6.37
N TYR A 163 -17.70 -13.98 -5.25
CA TYR A 163 -16.90 -15.20 -5.24
C TYR A 163 -17.72 -16.44 -5.62
N ARG A 164 -18.99 -16.53 -5.23
CA ARG A 164 -19.88 -17.61 -5.71
C ARG A 164 -20.11 -17.55 -7.22
N LEU A 165 -20.32 -16.35 -7.76
CA LEU A 165 -20.46 -16.16 -9.21
C LEU A 165 -19.17 -16.48 -9.93
N LYS A 166 -18.03 -16.01 -9.43
CA LYS A 166 -16.72 -16.28 -10.02
C LYS A 166 -16.40 -17.78 -10.02
N ALA A 167 -16.74 -18.52 -8.97
CA ALA A 167 -16.59 -19.97 -8.96
C ALA A 167 -17.38 -20.62 -10.09
N LYS A 168 -18.64 -20.23 -10.29
CA LYS A 168 -19.46 -20.71 -11.40
C LYS A 168 -18.86 -20.39 -12.77
N TRP A 169 -18.42 -19.16 -12.98
CA TRP A 169 -17.79 -18.77 -14.25
C TRP A 169 -16.51 -19.53 -14.56
N LEU A 170 -15.77 -19.93 -13.52
CA LEU A 170 -14.56 -20.77 -13.66
C LEU A 170 -14.85 -22.26 -13.68
N GLY A 171 -16.13 -22.68 -13.60
CA GLY A 171 -16.52 -24.10 -13.56
C GLY A 171 -16.08 -24.84 -12.28
N LEU A 172 -15.96 -24.10 -11.18
CA LEU A 172 -15.54 -24.62 -9.88
C LEU A 172 -16.72 -24.65 -8.90
N GLU A 173 -16.75 -25.67 -8.04
CA GLU A 173 -17.70 -25.71 -6.93
C GLU A 173 -17.42 -24.61 -5.91
N LYS A 174 -16.11 -24.44 -5.58
CA LYS A 174 -15.63 -23.44 -4.63
C LYS A 174 -14.26 -22.93 -5.08
N LEU A 175 -14.02 -21.62 -4.92
CA LEU A 175 -12.70 -21.03 -5.13
C LEU A 175 -11.74 -21.44 -4.05
N GLN A 176 -10.51 -21.76 -4.43
CA GLN A 176 -9.36 -21.80 -3.55
C GLN A 176 -8.71 -20.42 -3.46
N VAL A 177 -7.76 -20.23 -2.55
CA VAL A 177 -7.07 -18.95 -2.36
C VAL A 177 -6.39 -18.47 -3.65
N TRP A 178 -5.84 -19.37 -4.44
CA TRP A 178 -5.20 -19.09 -5.72
C TRP A 178 -6.16 -18.80 -6.88
N ASP A 179 -7.47 -19.03 -6.70
CA ASP A 179 -8.48 -18.70 -7.70
C ASP A 179 -9.02 -17.28 -7.53
N ARG A 180 -8.72 -16.60 -6.41
CA ARG A 180 -9.25 -15.27 -6.10
C ARG A 180 -8.94 -14.24 -7.19
N ASN A 181 -7.71 -14.23 -7.69
CA ASN A 181 -7.23 -13.29 -8.72
C ASN A 181 -7.20 -13.90 -10.13
N ALA A 182 -7.75 -15.12 -10.31
CA ALA A 182 -7.85 -15.73 -11.63
C ALA A 182 -8.60 -14.80 -12.61
N PRO A 183 -8.13 -14.64 -13.87
CA PRO A 183 -8.85 -13.90 -14.88
C PRO A 183 -10.19 -14.60 -15.19
N LEU A 184 -11.17 -13.82 -15.62
CA LEU A 184 -12.46 -14.39 -16.04
C LEU A 184 -12.32 -15.01 -17.42
N PRO A 185 -13.09 -16.08 -17.74
CA PRO A 185 -12.99 -16.77 -19.04
C PRO A 185 -13.32 -15.91 -20.26
N ILE A 186 -13.96 -14.76 -20.01
CA ILE A 186 -14.32 -13.78 -21.04
C ILE A 186 -13.22 -12.74 -21.31
N GLU A 187 -12.19 -12.71 -20.47
CA GLU A 187 -11.07 -11.76 -20.60
C GLU A 187 -10.06 -12.30 -21.59
N THR A 188 -9.80 -11.56 -22.66
CA THR A 188 -8.67 -11.83 -23.55
C THR A 188 -7.42 -11.27 -22.89
N PRO A 189 -6.41 -12.09 -22.59
CA PRO A 189 -5.15 -11.59 -22.07
C PRO A 189 -4.58 -10.53 -23.03
N LYS A 190 -4.42 -9.32 -22.51
CA LYS A 190 -3.82 -8.21 -23.28
C LYS A 190 -2.58 -7.76 -22.53
N THR A 191 -1.45 -7.78 -23.22
CA THR A 191 -0.24 -7.11 -22.76
C THR A 191 -0.23 -5.71 -23.32
N VAL A 192 -0.03 -4.72 -22.46
CA VAL A 192 0.07 -3.31 -22.81
C VAL A 192 1.54 -2.91 -22.66
N THR A 193 2.14 -2.42 -23.73
CA THR A 193 3.51 -1.91 -23.69
C THR A 193 3.59 -0.64 -22.83
N TRP A 194 4.79 -0.28 -22.39
CA TRP A 194 4.98 0.95 -21.62
C TRP A 194 4.57 2.21 -22.42
N ALA A 195 4.85 2.23 -23.71
CA ALA A 195 4.46 3.33 -24.60
C ALA A 195 2.93 3.45 -24.72
N GLU A 196 2.22 2.33 -24.94
CA GLU A 196 0.75 2.32 -24.96
C GLU A 196 0.14 2.72 -23.60
N ALA A 197 0.79 2.36 -22.50
CA ALA A 197 0.36 2.78 -21.16
C ALA A 197 0.47 4.29 -20.99
N GLN A 198 1.60 4.89 -21.38
CA GLN A 198 1.79 6.34 -21.35
C GLN A 198 0.72 7.07 -22.17
N GLU A 199 0.50 6.63 -23.40
CA GLU A 199 -0.51 7.21 -24.28
C GLU A 199 -1.91 7.10 -23.69
N THR A 200 -2.26 5.93 -23.15
CA THR A 200 -3.57 5.67 -22.52
C THR A 200 -3.79 6.59 -21.30
N VAL A 201 -2.82 6.69 -20.41
CA VAL A 201 -2.93 7.50 -19.18
C VAL A 201 -3.01 8.99 -19.52
N LEU A 202 -2.11 9.48 -20.36
CA LEU A 202 -2.12 10.89 -20.78
C LEU A 202 -3.39 11.25 -21.57
N GLY A 203 -3.88 10.33 -22.40
CA GLY A 203 -5.15 10.50 -23.12
C GLY A 203 -6.36 10.55 -22.17
N ALA A 204 -6.40 9.66 -21.18
CA ALA A 204 -7.47 9.67 -20.18
C ALA A 204 -7.46 10.94 -19.33
N TYR A 205 -6.28 11.41 -18.90
CA TYR A 205 -6.14 12.65 -18.16
C TYR A 205 -6.54 13.87 -19.01
N ALA A 206 -6.12 13.93 -20.28
CA ALA A 206 -6.50 15.01 -21.20
C ALA A 206 -8.01 15.06 -21.46
N ALA A 207 -8.67 13.88 -21.54
CA ALA A 207 -10.12 13.81 -21.72
C ALA A 207 -10.89 14.30 -20.48
N PHE A 208 -10.31 14.15 -19.28
CA PHE A 208 -10.89 14.65 -18.03
C PHE A 208 -10.57 16.15 -17.84
N ALA A 209 -9.30 16.53 -17.91
CA ALA A 209 -8.83 17.91 -17.81
C ALA A 209 -7.46 18.04 -18.50
N PRO A 210 -7.30 18.88 -19.53
CA PRO A 210 -6.04 19.07 -20.23
C PRO A 210 -4.85 19.39 -19.32
N ASP A 211 -5.04 20.26 -18.33
CA ASP A 211 -4.03 20.66 -17.35
C ASP A 211 -3.49 19.45 -16.56
N MET A 212 -4.34 18.45 -16.32
CA MET A 212 -3.92 17.23 -15.62
C MET A 212 -2.94 16.41 -16.47
N ALA A 213 -3.18 16.30 -17.78
CA ALA A 213 -2.26 15.66 -18.69
C ALA A 213 -0.92 16.41 -18.79
N ASP A 214 -0.96 17.74 -18.80
CA ASP A 214 0.25 18.58 -18.84
C ASP A 214 1.09 18.43 -17.57
N LEU A 215 0.46 18.27 -16.41
CA LEU A 215 1.14 17.98 -15.14
C LEU A 215 1.72 16.56 -15.10
N ALA A 216 1.05 15.58 -15.73
CA ALA A 216 1.49 14.18 -15.73
C ALA A 216 2.60 13.90 -16.74
N ARG A 217 2.63 14.59 -17.87
CA ARG A 217 3.58 14.39 -18.97
C ARG A 217 5.05 14.38 -18.52
N PRO A 218 5.54 15.32 -17.70
CA PRO A 218 6.92 15.33 -17.22
C PRO A 218 7.33 14.07 -16.44
N PHE A 219 6.39 13.36 -15.79
CA PHE A 219 6.70 12.12 -15.09
C PHE A 219 7.22 11.05 -16.03
N PHE A 220 6.68 10.98 -17.23
CA PHE A 220 7.12 10.04 -18.26
C PHE A 220 8.37 10.55 -18.99
N GLU A 221 8.35 11.80 -19.42
CA GLU A 221 9.41 12.39 -20.26
C GLU A 221 10.74 12.56 -19.51
N LYS A 222 10.67 12.88 -18.20
CA LYS A 222 11.86 13.15 -17.35
C LYS A 222 12.28 11.96 -16.50
N GLY A 223 11.61 10.81 -16.65
CA GLY A 223 11.95 9.59 -15.92
C GLY A 223 11.69 9.67 -14.41
N TRP A 224 10.63 10.36 -13.98
CA TRP A 224 10.25 10.44 -12.57
C TRP A 224 9.47 9.21 -12.08
N ILE A 225 9.29 8.22 -12.95
CA ILE A 225 8.66 6.93 -12.66
C ILE A 225 9.71 5.82 -12.81
N ASP A 226 10.01 5.11 -11.72
CA ASP A 226 10.75 3.84 -11.78
C ASP A 226 9.76 2.70 -11.95
N ALA A 227 9.54 2.26 -13.19
CA ALA A 227 8.51 1.30 -13.57
C ALA A 227 8.99 -0.15 -13.67
N GLY A 228 10.26 -0.40 -13.95
CA GLY A 228 10.78 -1.73 -14.24
C GLY A 228 10.82 -2.66 -13.02
N VAL A 229 10.43 -3.93 -13.21
CA VAL A 229 10.61 -4.99 -12.21
C VAL A 229 12.09 -5.36 -12.15
N LYS A 230 12.66 -5.43 -10.94
CA LYS A 230 14.09 -5.75 -10.71
C LYS A 230 14.24 -6.61 -9.46
N PRO A 231 15.23 -7.51 -9.39
CA PRO A 231 15.60 -8.17 -8.15
C PRO A 231 15.97 -7.13 -7.06
N GLY A 232 15.57 -7.37 -5.82
CA GLY A 232 15.81 -6.46 -4.69
C GLY A 232 14.96 -5.19 -4.66
N LYS A 233 14.10 -4.97 -5.66
CA LYS A 233 13.13 -3.86 -5.65
C LYS A 233 11.93 -4.21 -4.77
N ALA A 234 11.48 -3.24 -3.96
CA ALA A 234 10.30 -3.41 -3.13
C ALA A 234 9.05 -3.73 -3.98
N PRO A 235 8.17 -4.65 -3.55
CA PRO A 235 6.92 -4.95 -4.25
C PRO A 235 5.92 -3.80 -4.13
N GLY A 236 4.92 -3.82 -5.02
CA GLY A 236 3.84 -2.81 -5.02
C GLY A 236 4.18 -1.54 -5.77
N ALA A 237 3.52 -0.46 -5.37
CA ALA A 237 3.69 0.88 -5.95
C ALA A 237 3.48 1.96 -4.89
N PHE A 238 4.20 3.06 -5.00
CA PHE A 238 3.98 4.25 -4.17
C PHE A 238 4.41 5.53 -4.89
N ALA A 239 3.81 6.65 -4.51
CA ALA A 239 4.25 7.98 -4.87
C ALA A 239 4.86 8.68 -3.66
N HIS A 240 6.00 9.33 -3.84
CA HIS A 240 6.66 10.13 -2.81
C HIS A 240 6.58 11.61 -3.18
N PRO A 241 5.87 12.44 -2.40
CA PRO A 241 5.62 13.85 -2.76
C PRO A 241 6.86 14.75 -2.61
N THR A 242 7.92 14.29 -1.92
CA THR A 242 9.14 15.06 -1.63
C THR A 242 8.84 16.37 -0.88
N VAL A 243 9.40 17.49 -1.32
CA VAL A 243 9.18 18.83 -0.79
C VAL A 243 8.64 19.76 -1.88
N THR A 244 8.06 20.90 -1.49
CA THR A 244 7.38 21.83 -2.41
C THR A 244 8.24 22.39 -3.54
N THR A 245 9.56 22.30 -3.42
CA THR A 245 10.53 22.79 -4.42
C THR A 245 11.09 21.67 -5.31
N VAL A 246 10.69 20.42 -5.08
CA VAL A 246 11.12 19.23 -5.84
C VAL A 246 9.90 18.47 -6.29
N HIS A 247 9.90 17.98 -7.53
CA HIS A 247 8.81 17.18 -8.07
C HIS A 247 8.66 15.85 -7.33
N PRO A 248 7.46 15.26 -7.29
CA PRO A 248 7.24 13.91 -6.79
C PRO A 248 7.96 12.85 -7.62
N TYR A 249 8.19 11.69 -7.01
CA TYR A 249 8.65 10.48 -7.67
C TYR A 249 7.63 9.35 -7.50
N VAL A 250 7.56 8.48 -8.49
CA VAL A 250 6.69 7.29 -8.46
C VAL A 250 7.54 6.04 -8.64
N MET A 251 7.34 5.06 -7.79
CA MET A 251 7.88 3.72 -7.93
C MET A 251 6.72 2.75 -8.17
N LEU A 252 6.85 1.87 -9.15
CA LEU A 252 5.90 0.80 -9.42
C LEU A 252 6.60 -0.40 -10.06
N ASN A 253 5.89 -1.52 -10.12
CA ASN A 253 6.33 -2.74 -10.79
C ASN A 253 5.40 -3.00 -11.97
N TYR A 254 5.76 -2.49 -13.15
CA TYR A 254 4.96 -2.60 -14.36
C TYR A 254 5.18 -3.95 -15.05
N LEU A 255 4.12 -4.74 -15.17
CA LEU A 255 4.13 -6.08 -15.79
C LEU A 255 3.32 -6.14 -17.09
N GLY A 256 2.79 -5.01 -17.54
CA GLY A 256 2.06 -4.90 -18.81
C GLY A 256 0.61 -5.34 -18.74
N LYS A 257 0.01 -5.42 -17.56
CA LYS A 257 -1.42 -5.74 -17.44
C LYS A 257 -2.27 -4.47 -17.57
N PRO A 258 -3.51 -4.57 -18.08
CA PRO A 258 -4.44 -3.43 -18.06
C PRO A 258 -4.62 -2.80 -16.66
N ARG A 259 -4.57 -3.65 -15.61
CA ARG A 259 -4.63 -3.17 -14.22
C ARG A 259 -3.43 -2.30 -13.85
N ASP A 260 -2.24 -2.61 -14.36
CA ASP A 260 -1.04 -1.82 -14.09
C ASP A 260 -1.18 -0.41 -14.69
N VAL A 261 -1.78 -0.32 -15.90
CA VAL A 261 -2.10 0.97 -16.53
C VAL A 261 -3.09 1.79 -15.70
N MET A 262 -4.07 1.13 -15.06
CA MET A 262 -5.02 1.81 -14.17
C MET A 262 -4.38 2.28 -12.85
N THR A 263 -3.20 1.78 -12.50
CA THR A 263 -2.46 2.16 -11.29
C THR A 263 -1.56 3.37 -11.54
N LEU A 264 -1.21 3.62 -12.81
CA LEU A 264 -0.47 4.81 -13.24
C LEU A 264 -1.35 6.06 -13.11
#